data_a6158400dcb282082bcda519615f8735
#
_entry.id   a6158400dcb282082bcda519615f8735
#
_cell.length_a   1.000
_cell.length_b   1.000
_cell.length_c   1.000
_cell.angle_alpha   90.00
_cell.angle_beta   90.00
_cell.angle_gamma   90.00
#
_symmetry.space_group_name_H-M   'P 1'
#
loop_
_entity.id
_entity.type
_entity.pdbx_description
1 polymer ?
#
loop_
_entity_poly.entity_id
_entity_poly.type
_entity_poly.pdbx_seq_one_letter_code
_entity_poly.pdbx_strand_id
1 'polypeptide(L)'
;VSRVVVVGAGVAGLAAAARLAALGHEVEVFEQADTYGGKVGVVECGGFTFDTGPSLLTMPGVLDELFSATGGPSDLDLVPVDPVCSYRFSDGTQLEMPADPAAVPAALDAALGPGAGAEWRALHARSDRLWDVVGEAVLRHPASAPAVARMSTRLRDLRAVAPWWTLDELGRAALTDPRLRTWFARYATYSGSDPRRAPAVLSVTPYVEQRFGGWYVCGGLRRIADALFDRCATLGVRVHLGSAVEAITVADGRAGGVRVDGRSVPADLVVCNADASVLYERLLPAKAARRARGRLRRAPRSLAGFVLLLGLEGRVPGPAHRVWFPRDYRAEFDAIFGRRPRPVPDPTIYVHAPDDPALRPHDGTEGWFVLVNAPVHDPAAGVDWDAPGLAERYGDHVLATLAQRGTDVSDRILVREHLTPADLARRAAAPGGAIYGSAQHGALATLRRPANRSPVHGLYLVGGSTHPGGGLPLVLISAQIVAELIGPARTLGAPNGRSRPPAEAPPPRPRPSRAPRTPWPTPNR
;
A
#
# COMPACT_ATOMS: atom_id res chain seq x y z
N VAL A 1 5.14 -9.28 -30.68
CA VAL A 1 4.41 -8.25 -29.90
C VAL A 1 3.12 -8.87 -29.42
N SER A 2 2.78 -8.72 -28.13
CA SER A 2 1.48 -9.17 -27.60
C SER A 2 0.60 -7.95 -27.33
N ARG A 3 -0.69 -8.10 -27.59
CA ARG A 3 -1.71 -7.13 -27.16
C ARG A 3 -2.04 -7.37 -25.70
N VAL A 4 -1.82 -6.37 -24.87
CA VAL A 4 -2.06 -6.43 -23.43
C VAL A 4 -3.18 -5.47 -23.06
N VAL A 5 -4.20 -5.97 -22.37
CA VAL A 5 -5.22 -5.13 -21.76
C VAL A 5 -4.97 -5.05 -20.26
N VAL A 6 -4.90 -3.82 -19.75
CA VAL A 6 -4.83 -3.54 -18.31
C VAL A 6 -6.21 -3.05 -17.82
N VAL A 7 -6.73 -3.69 -16.79
CA VAL A 7 -8.02 -3.36 -16.17
C VAL A 7 -7.78 -2.50 -14.93
N GLY A 8 -8.10 -1.20 -15.04
CA GLY A 8 -7.93 -0.20 -13.99
C GLY A 8 -6.65 0.64 -14.12
N ALA A 9 -6.82 1.97 -14.16
CA ALA A 9 -5.75 2.97 -14.23
C ALA A 9 -5.29 3.46 -12.84
N GLY A 10 -5.35 2.62 -11.80
CA GLY A 10 -4.68 2.89 -10.53
C GLY A 10 -3.16 2.86 -10.69
N VAL A 11 -2.41 3.36 -9.70
CA VAL A 11 -0.94 3.46 -9.74
C VAL A 11 -0.27 2.15 -10.18
N ALA A 12 -0.71 0.99 -9.68
CA ALA A 12 -0.12 -0.29 -10.09
C ALA A 12 -0.47 -0.68 -11.53
N GLY A 13 -1.67 -0.33 -12.01
CA GLY A 13 -2.09 -0.56 -13.39
C GLY A 13 -1.27 0.27 -14.37
N LEU A 14 -1.12 1.57 -14.09
CA LEU A 14 -0.28 2.48 -14.88
C LEU A 14 1.19 2.03 -14.87
N ALA A 15 1.73 1.67 -13.69
CA ALA A 15 3.10 1.17 -13.58
C ALA A 15 3.33 -0.12 -14.40
N ALA A 16 2.36 -1.06 -14.36
CA ALA A 16 2.43 -2.27 -15.17
C ALA A 16 2.32 -1.97 -16.67
N ALA A 17 1.43 -1.05 -17.06
CA ALA A 17 1.25 -0.61 -18.43
C ALA A 17 2.53 0.02 -18.99
N ALA A 18 3.15 0.95 -18.25
CA ALA A 18 4.40 1.59 -18.63
C ALA A 18 5.54 0.55 -18.81
N ARG A 19 5.71 -0.37 -17.84
CA ARG A 19 6.73 -1.42 -17.92
C ARG A 19 6.51 -2.35 -19.10
N LEU A 20 5.28 -2.76 -19.37
CA LEU A 20 4.97 -3.66 -20.49
C LEU A 20 5.13 -2.97 -21.84
N ALA A 21 4.76 -1.71 -21.95
CA ALA A 21 5.00 -0.91 -23.16
C ALA A 21 6.50 -0.73 -23.41
N ALA A 22 7.30 -0.43 -22.38
CA ALA A 22 8.76 -0.36 -22.47
C ALA A 22 9.41 -1.69 -22.86
N LEU A 23 8.76 -2.83 -22.54
CA LEU A 23 9.16 -4.17 -22.99
C LEU A 23 8.68 -4.52 -24.42
N GLY A 24 8.07 -3.56 -25.14
CA GLY A 24 7.68 -3.69 -26.54
C GLY A 24 6.31 -4.32 -26.78
N HIS A 25 5.45 -4.41 -25.77
CA HIS A 25 4.06 -4.85 -25.94
C HIS A 25 3.16 -3.69 -26.38
N GLU A 26 2.06 -4.01 -27.06
CA GLU A 26 0.98 -3.07 -27.34
C GLU A 26 0.01 -3.08 -26.17
N VAL A 27 -0.15 -1.91 -25.48
CA VAL A 27 -0.88 -1.86 -24.20
C VAL A 27 -2.05 -0.89 -24.29
N GLU A 28 -3.22 -1.35 -23.83
CA GLU A 28 -4.43 -0.55 -23.60
C GLU A 28 -4.88 -0.67 -22.15
N VAL A 29 -5.24 0.45 -21.55
CA VAL A 29 -5.75 0.52 -20.17
C VAL A 29 -7.21 0.96 -20.21
N PHE A 30 -8.08 0.25 -19.48
CA PHE A 30 -9.50 0.61 -19.32
C PHE A 30 -9.78 0.93 -17.86
N GLU A 31 -10.29 2.13 -17.60
CA GLU A 31 -10.64 2.64 -16.29
C GLU A 31 -12.12 3.03 -16.23
N GLN A 32 -12.83 2.57 -15.19
CA GLN A 32 -14.24 2.87 -15.03
C GLN A 32 -14.53 4.34 -14.64
N ALA A 33 -13.60 4.98 -13.93
CA ALA A 33 -13.71 6.37 -13.53
C ALA A 33 -13.33 7.31 -14.69
N ASP A 34 -13.78 8.55 -14.60
CA ASP A 34 -13.41 9.65 -15.50
C ASP A 34 -11.99 10.19 -15.24
N THR A 35 -11.30 9.64 -14.23
CA THR A 35 -9.95 10.01 -13.82
C THR A 35 -9.10 8.75 -13.51
N TYR A 36 -7.80 8.92 -13.46
CA TYR A 36 -6.82 7.87 -13.15
C TYR A 36 -6.26 8.01 -11.72
N GLY A 37 -5.36 7.10 -11.31
CA GLY A 37 -4.67 7.10 -10.01
C GLY A 37 -5.33 6.18 -8.96
N GLY A 38 -6.60 5.87 -9.10
CA GLY A 38 -7.33 4.97 -8.20
C GLY A 38 -7.36 5.52 -6.76
N LYS A 39 -6.72 4.82 -5.81
CA LYS A 39 -6.63 5.27 -4.40
C LYS A 39 -5.71 6.46 -4.19
N VAL A 40 -4.87 6.82 -5.15
CA VAL A 40 -4.06 8.04 -5.15
C VAL A 40 -4.84 9.11 -5.92
N GLY A 41 -5.90 9.58 -5.29
CA GLY A 41 -6.80 10.59 -5.84
C GLY A 41 -6.72 11.90 -5.07
N VAL A 42 -7.44 12.91 -5.55
CA VAL A 42 -7.59 14.20 -4.91
C VAL A 42 -9.07 14.56 -4.73
N VAL A 43 -9.32 15.47 -3.81
CA VAL A 43 -10.55 16.23 -3.68
C VAL A 43 -10.19 17.72 -3.65
N GLU A 44 -10.80 18.50 -4.50
CA GLU A 44 -10.67 19.94 -4.53
C GLU A 44 -11.93 20.58 -3.95
N CYS A 45 -11.78 21.42 -2.94
CA CYS A 45 -12.89 22.09 -2.29
C CYS A 45 -12.42 23.40 -1.65
N GLY A 46 -13.15 24.49 -1.90
CA GLY A 46 -12.87 25.82 -1.32
C GLY A 46 -11.46 26.35 -1.60
N GLY A 47 -10.86 25.99 -2.74
CA GLY A 47 -9.50 26.35 -3.12
C GLY A 47 -8.41 25.47 -2.50
N PHE A 48 -8.76 24.49 -1.66
CA PHE A 48 -7.85 23.49 -1.15
C PHE A 48 -7.82 22.25 -2.07
N THR A 49 -6.66 21.63 -2.16
CA THR A 49 -6.47 20.33 -2.80
C THR A 49 -6.03 19.32 -1.74
N PHE A 50 -6.80 18.27 -1.58
CA PHE A 50 -6.53 17.22 -0.58
C PHE A 50 -6.19 15.90 -1.27
N ASP A 51 -5.01 15.34 -0.99
CA ASP A 51 -4.73 13.94 -1.29
C ASP A 51 -5.71 13.03 -0.52
N THR A 52 -6.33 12.05 -1.19
CA THR A 52 -7.32 11.15 -0.57
C THR A 52 -6.81 9.72 -0.36
N GLY A 53 -5.51 9.52 -0.57
CA GLY A 53 -4.84 8.23 -0.48
C GLY A 53 -3.73 8.19 0.57
N PRO A 54 -2.59 7.57 0.25
CA PRO A 54 -1.42 7.62 1.11
C PRO A 54 -0.92 9.06 1.26
N SER A 55 -0.30 9.36 2.40
CA SER A 55 0.22 10.69 2.73
C SER A 55 1.75 10.71 2.82
N LEU A 56 2.39 9.55 2.68
CA LEU A 56 3.83 9.39 2.80
C LEU A 56 4.32 8.36 1.78
N LEU A 57 5.46 8.64 1.16
CA LEU A 57 6.20 7.68 0.34
C LEU A 57 7.36 7.12 1.17
N THR A 58 7.54 5.81 1.15
CA THR A 58 8.75 5.13 1.63
C THR A 58 9.43 4.43 0.45
N MET A 59 10.69 4.04 0.60
CA MET A 59 11.45 3.31 -0.44
C MET A 59 11.43 4.03 -1.81
N PRO A 60 11.82 5.30 -1.91
CA PRO A 60 11.75 6.08 -3.16
C PRO A 60 12.49 5.42 -4.32
N GLY A 61 13.56 4.67 -4.05
CA GLY A 61 14.30 3.93 -5.07
C GLY A 61 13.48 2.92 -5.89
N VAL A 62 12.30 2.51 -5.42
CA VAL A 62 11.38 1.68 -6.23
C VAL A 62 10.74 2.51 -7.34
N LEU A 63 10.49 3.79 -7.05
CA LEU A 63 9.96 4.74 -8.04
C LEU A 63 11.05 5.09 -9.07
N ASP A 64 12.27 5.38 -8.60
CA ASP A 64 13.42 5.67 -9.46
C ASP A 64 13.72 4.51 -10.43
N GLU A 65 13.67 3.28 -9.93
CA GLU A 65 13.87 2.07 -10.73
C GLU A 65 12.78 1.92 -11.80
N LEU A 66 11.51 2.17 -11.44
CA LEU A 66 10.40 2.13 -12.40
C LEU A 66 10.62 3.12 -13.55
N PHE A 67 10.90 4.39 -13.22
CA PHE A 67 11.07 5.44 -14.22
C PHE A 67 12.32 5.19 -15.09
N SER A 68 13.42 4.77 -14.49
CA SER A 68 14.65 4.39 -15.21
C SER A 68 14.40 3.24 -16.17
N ALA A 69 13.66 2.22 -15.76
CA ALA A 69 13.32 1.06 -16.59
C ALA A 69 12.31 1.39 -17.72
N THR A 70 11.65 2.55 -17.65
CA THR A 70 10.62 2.94 -18.63
C THR A 70 10.99 4.18 -19.46
N GLY A 71 12.25 4.58 -19.50
CA GLY A 71 12.73 5.59 -20.44
C GLY A 71 13.40 6.83 -19.84
N GLY A 72 13.75 6.83 -18.56
CA GLY A 72 14.50 7.89 -17.90
C GLY A 72 13.89 8.36 -16.57
N PRO A 73 14.52 9.28 -15.84
CA PRO A 73 14.07 9.73 -14.53
C PRO A 73 12.66 10.34 -14.56
N SER A 74 12.06 10.50 -13.39
CA SER A 74 10.84 11.29 -13.20
C SER A 74 11.19 12.73 -12.88
N ASP A 75 10.24 13.64 -13.13
CA ASP A 75 10.31 15.04 -12.73
C ASP A 75 9.67 15.27 -11.34
N LEU A 76 9.58 14.22 -10.52
CA LEU A 76 9.02 14.30 -9.18
C LEU A 76 10.03 14.91 -8.21
N ASP A 77 9.61 15.96 -7.53
CA ASP A 77 10.40 16.60 -6.47
C ASP A 77 10.06 15.92 -5.14
N LEU A 78 11.03 15.17 -4.60
CA LEU A 78 10.91 14.39 -3.36
C LEU A 78 11.67 15.08 -2.24
N VAL A 79 10.98 15.45 -1.17
CA VAL A 79 11.60 16.02 0.03
C VAL A 79 11.51 15.06 1.22
N PRO A 80 12.59 14.89 2.00
CA PRO A 80 12.55 14.07 3.20
C PRO A 80 11.66 14.72 4.27
N VAL A 81 10.93 13.91 5.01
CA VAL A 81 10.06 14.36 6.11
C VAL A 81 10.78 14.17 7.44
N ASP A 82 11.06 15.29 8.14
CA ASP A 82 11.70 15.28 9.47
C ASP A 82 11.06 16.35 10.37
N PRO A 83 10.55 15.97 11.57
CA PRO A 83 10.36 14.60 12.04
C PRO A 83 9.35 13.83 11.19
N VAL A 84 9.54 12.51 11.10
CA VAL A 84 8.64 11.65 10.30
C VAL A 84 7.21 11.71 10.82
N CYS A 85 7.03 11.75 12.16
CA CYS A 85 5.72 11.84 12.78
C CYS A 85 5.84 12.30 14.23
N SER A 86 4.86 13.08 14.70
CA SER A 86 4.67 13.39 16.12
C SER A 86 3.54 12.54 16.69
N TYR A 87 3.81 11.89 17.83
CA TYR A 87 2.86 11.05 18.54
C TYR A 87 2.49 11.66 19.87
N ARG A 88 1.18 11.70 20.17
CA ARG A 88 0.64 12.14 21.45
C ARG A 88 -0.11 11.00 22.11
N PHE A 89 0.30 10.64 23.31
CA PHE A 89 -0.33 9.58 24.11
C PHE A 89 -1.38 10.17 25.06
N SER A 90 -2.30 9.33 25.50
CA SER A 90 -3.42 9.73 26.36
C SER A 90 -3.01 10.23 27.74
N ASP A 91 -1.78 9.96 28.17
CA ASP A 91 -1.18 10.45 29.42
C ASP A 91 -0.47 11.81 29.27
N GLY A 92 -0.56 12.42 28.08
CA GLY A 92 0.10 13.69 27.75
C GLY A 92 1.53 13.56 27.23
N THR A 93 2.11 12.36 27.23
CA THR A 93 3.44 12.13 26.66
C THR A 93 3.45 12.46 25.16
N GLN A 94 4.51 13.12 24.72
CA GLN A 94 4.75 13.42 23.31
C GLN A 94 6.05 12.76 22.86
N LEU A 95 6.04 12.19 21.66
CA LEU A 95 7.18 11.57 21.02
C LEU A 95 7.28 12.08 19.58
N GLU A 96 8.35 12.77 19.26
CA GLU A 96 8.69 13.11 17.89
C GLU A 96 9.66 12.07 17.34
N MET A 97 9.30 11.48 16.21
CA MET A 97 10.12 10.44 15.59
C MET A 97 11.04 11.09 14.55
N PRO A 98 12.36 11.17 14.84
CA PRO A 98 13.30 11.76 13.90
C PRO A 98 13.46 10.91 12.64
N ALA A 99 13.79 11.55 11.53
CA ALA A 99 14.10 10.87 10.28
C ALA A 99 15.43 10.10 10.34
N ASP A 100 16.40 10.60 11.09
CA ASP A 100 17.69 9.91 11.31
C ASP A 100 17.51 8.71 12.24
N PRO A 101 17.70 7.46 11.75
CA PRO A 101 17.59 6.25 12.57
C PRO A 101 18.55 6.23 13.77
N ALA A 102 19.69 6.92 13.68
CA ALA A 102 20.66 6.99 14.76
C ALA A 102 20.14 7.83 15.95
N ALA A 103 19.27 8.80 15.69
CA ALA A 103 18.67 9.66 16.70
C ALA A 103 17.45 9.03 17.39
N VAL A 104 16.81 8.03 16.78
CA VAL A 104 15.58 7.39 17.31
C VAL A 104 15.73 6.86 18.74
N PRO A 105 16.81 6.14 19.12
CA PRO A 105 16.93 5.65 20.49
C PRO A 105 16.99 6.75 21.53
N ALA A 106 17.68 7.86 21.24
CA ALA A 106 17.77 8.99 22.16
C ALA A 106 16.41 9.72 22.30
N ALA A 107 15.66 9.87 21.19
CA ALA A 107 14.31 10.44 21.22
C ALA A 107 13.35 9.57 22.05
N LEU A 108 13.45 8.24 21.94
CA LEU A 108 12.66 7.31 22.75
C LEU A 108 13.02 7.40 24.25
N ASP A 109 14.31 7.44 24.61
CA ASP A 109 14.73 7.58 26.00
C ASP A 109 14.30 8.93 26.58
N ALA A 110 14.33 10.01 25.80
CA ALA A 110 13.89 11.33 26.22
C ALA A 110 12.36 11.39 26.47
N ALA A 111 11.57 10.76 25.62
CA ALA A 111 10.10 10.82 25.70
C ALA A 111 9.51 9.80 26.68
N LEU A 112 10.09 8.59 26.76
CA LEU A 112 9.49 7.44 27.45
C LEU A 112 10.26 7.02 28.71
N GLY A 113 11.48 7.50 28.87
CA GLY A 113 12.38 7.17 29.98
C GLY A 113 13.54 6.26 29.57
N PRO A 114 14.57 6.19 30.43
CA PRO A 114 15.80 5.42 30.16
C PRO A 114 15.51 3.95 29.85
N GLY A 115 16.16 3.42 28.82
CA GLY A 115 16.07 2.01 28.42
C GLY A 115 15.13 1.77 27.24
N ALA A 116 14.16 2.64 26.95
CA ALA A 116 13.27 2.49 25.80
C ALA A 116 14.03 2.45 24.45
N GLY A 117 15.04 3.32 24.31
CA GLY A 117 15.92 3.32 23.15
C GLY A 117 16.78 2.08 23.02
N ALA A 118 17.21 1.46 24.12
CA ALA A 118 17.97 0.22 24.08
C ALA A 118 17.10 -0.97 23.64
N GLU A 119 15.88 -1.07 24.17
CA GLU A 119 14.88 -2.07 23.76
C GLU A 119 14.55 -1.93 22.26
N TRP A 120 14.35 -0.71 21.80
CA TRP A 120 14.10 -0.44 20.40
C TRP A 120 15.27 -0.87 19.51
N ARG A 121 16.52 -0.51 19.86
CA ARG A 121 17.70 -0.95 19.10
C ARG A 121 17.76 -2.48 18.96
N ALA A 122 17.44 -3.22 20.02
CA ALA A 122 17.43 -4.68 19.98
C ALA A 122 16.36 -5.23 19.03
N LEU A 123 15.15 -4.64 19.06
CA LEU A 123 14.05 -5.01 18.17
C LEU A 123 14.34 -4.61 16.72
N HIS A 124 14.91 -3.43 16.50
CA HIS A 124 15.30 -2.94 15.17
C HIS A 124 16.39 -3.81 14.54
N ALA A 125 17.42 -4.21 15.31
CA ALA A 125 18.45 -5.14 14.84
C ALA A 125 17.89 -6.54 14.50
N ARG A 126 16.80 -6.97 15.16
CA ARG A 126 16.06 -8.17 14.77
C ARG A 126 15.34 -7.96 13.43
N SER A 127 14.73 -6.79 13.24
CA SER A 127 14.00 -6.45 12.01
C SER A 127 14.94 -6.25 10.81
N ASP A 128 16.19 -5.82 11.03
CA ASP A 128 17.25 -5.80 10.01
C ASP A 128 17.54 -7.22 9.48
N ARG A 129 17.74 -8.17 10.38
CA ARG A 129 17.92 -9.60 9.99
C ARG A 129 16.68 -10.17 9.29
N LEU A 130 15.49 -9.73 9.71
CA LEU A 130 14.23 -10.11 9.07
C LEU A 130 14.15 -9.56 7.65
N TRP A 131 14.59 -8.32 7.43
CA TRP A 131 14.66 -7.71 6.11
C TRP A 131 15.56 -8.48 5.15
N ASP A 132 16.73 -8.93 5.60
CA ASP A 132 17.63 -9.78 4.80
C ASP A 132 16.95 -11.08 4.33
N VAL A 133 16.00 -11.59 5.13
CA VAL A 133 15.28 -12.83 4.81
C VAL A 133 14.07 -12.58 3.90
N VAL A 134 13.29 -11.53 4.15
CA VAL A 134 12.01 -11.31 3.46
C VAL A 134 12.05 -10.22 2.40
N GLY A 135 12.95 -9.23 2.52
CA GLY A 135 12.95 -8.04 1.69
C GLY A 135 13.11 -8.36 0.20
N GLU A 136 14.14 -9.08 -0.16
CA GLU A 136 14.39 -9.46 -1.56
C GLU A 136 13.65 -10.74 -1.96
N ALA A 137 13.74 -11.77 -1.12
CA ALA A 137 13.23 -13.09 -1.46
C ALA A 137 11.69 -13.19 -1.53
N VAL A 138 10.98 -12.37 -0.76
CA VAL A 138 9.51 -12.42 -0.67
C VAL A 138 8.86 -11.23 -1.36
N LEU A 139 9.37 -10.01 -1.17
CA LEU A 139 8.71 -8.82 -1.71
C LEU A 139 8.93 -8.66 -3.21
N ARG A 140 10.11 -9.00 -3.73
CA ARG A 140 10.48 -8.79 -5.15
C ARG A 140 10.23 -9.98 -6.08
N HIS A 141 9.81 -11.11 -5.55
CA HIS A 141 9.54 -12.31 -6.34
C HIS A 141 8.10 -12.79 -6.16
N PRO A 142 7.54 -13.49 -7.14
CA PRO A 142 6.21 -14.09 -6.99
C PRO A 142 6.14 -14.96 -5.74
N ALA A 143 5.08 -14.85 -4.96
CA ALA A 143 4.86 -15.70 -3.80
C ALA A 143 4.92 -17.18 -4.23
N SER A 144 5.93 -17.90 -3.78
CA SER A 144 6.12 -19.30 -4.13
C SER A 144 6.35 -20.18 -2.89
N ALA A 145 5.73 -21.36 -2.87
CA ALA A 145 5.93 -22.33 -1.80
C ALA A 145 7.42 -22.76 -1.64
N PRO A 146 8.22 -22.91 -2.72
CA PRO A 146 9.64 -23.19 -2.59
C PRO A 146 10.45 -22.06 -1.92
N ALA A 147 10.11 -20.78 -2.14
CA ALA A 147 10.80 -19.67 -1.48
C ALA A 147 10.57 -19.72 0.03
N VAL A 148 9.32 -19.96 0.44
CA VAL A 148 8.94 -20.10 1.85
C VAL A 148 9.55 -21.35 2.49
N ALA A 149 9.55 -22.48 1.80
CA ALA A 149 10.18 -23.71 2.27
C ALA A 149 11.69 -23.52 2.51
N ARG A 150 12.36 -22.75 1.65
CA ARG A 150 13.79 -22.43 1.81
C ARG A 150 14.08 -21.56 3.03
N MET A 151 13.14 -20.64 3.37
CA MET A 151 13.24 -19.85 4.61
C MET A 151 13.05 -20.72 5.87
N SER A 152 12.19 -21.76 5.81
CA SER A 152 11.92 -22.64 6.95
C SER A 152 13.00 -23.69 7.21
N THR A 153 14.00 -23.87 6.33
CA THR A 153 15.11 -24.82 6.53
C THR A 153 16.22 -24.30 7.44
N ARG A 154 16.27 -22.99 7.68
CA ARG A 154 17.28 -22.38 8.56
C ARG A 154 16.65 -21.91 9.86
N LEU A 155 17.01 -22.53 10.97
CA LEU A 155 16.48 -22.20 12.31
C LEU A 155 16.65 -20.72 12.68
N ARG A 156 17.73 -20.08 12.20
CA ARG A 156 18.00 -18.66 12.39
C ARG A 156 16.97 -17.77 11.68
N ASP A 157 16.61 -18.10 10.44
CA ASP A 157 15.64 -17.36 9.63
C ASP A 157 14.23 -17.57 10.19
N LEU A 158 13.93 -18.79 10.61
CA LEU A 158 12.64 -19.11 11.26
C LEU A 158 12.45 -18.33 12.57
N ARG A 159 13.51 -18.16 13.37
CA ARG A 159 13.48 -17.32 14.58
C ARG A 159 13.31 -15.83 14.26
N ALA A 160 13.90 -15.34 13.16
CA ALA A 160 13.70 -13.95 12.72
C ALA A 160 12.26 -13.70 12.29
N VAL A 161 11.66 -14.59 11.50
CA VAL A 161 10.27 -14.52 11.05
C VAL A 161 9.28 -14.72 12.21
N ALA A 162 9.60 -15.58 13.18
CA ALA A 162 8.76 -15.95 14.34
C ALA A 162 7.28 -16.19 13.96
N PRO A 163 6.98 -17.21 13.12
CA PRO A 163 5.64 -17.42 12.58
C PRO A 163 4.59 -17.81 13.62
N TRP A 164 5.04 -18.16 14.83
CA TRP A 164 4.20 -18.50 15.99
C TRP A 164 3.80 -17.29 16.83
N TRP A 165 4.33 -16.09 16.56
CA TRP A 165 4.00 -14.87 17.29
C TRP A 165 3.19 -13.90 16.44
N THR A 166 2.31 -13.16 17.11
CA THR A 166 1.68 -11.94 16.58
C THR A 166 2.60 -10.73 16.82
N LEU A 167 2.28 -9.62 16.15
CA LEU A 167 2.99 -8.36 16.36
C LEU A 167 2.84 -7.84 17.80
N ASP A 168 1.64 -7.97 18.39
CA ASP A 168 1.36 -7.61 19.78
C ASP A 168 2.15 -8.47 20.77
N GLU A 169 2.23 -9.79 20.56
CA GLU A 169 3.05 -10.69 21.39
C GLU A 169 4.53 -10.37 21.30
N LEU A 170 5.03 -10.11 20.09
CA LEU A 170 6.42 -9.68 19.91
C LEU A 170 6.69 -8.36 20.63
N GLY A 171 5.79 -7.36 20.50
CA GLY A 171 5.92 -6.09 21.20
C GLY A 171 5.95 -6.24 22.72
N ARG A 172 5.10 -7.12 23.29
CA ARG A 172 5.10 -7.38 24.75
C ARG A 172 6.36 -8.10 25.23
N ALA A 173 6.92 -8.97 24.40
CA ALA A 173 8.15 -9.70 24.76
C ALA A 173 9.42 -8.83 24.65
N ALA A 174 9.42 -7.83 23.75
CA ALA A 174 10.60 -7.04 23.43
C ALA A 174 10.63 -5.64 24.07
N LEU A 175 9.46 -5.09 24.45
CA LEU A 175 9.30 -3.70 24.90
C LEU A 175 8.61 -3.68 26.26
N THR A 176 9.10 -2.90 27.19
CA THR A 176 8.52 -2.78 28.55
C THR A 176 7.53 -1.63 28.69
N ASP A 177 7.80 -0.50 28.05
CA ASP A 177 6.92 0.68 28.10
C ASP A 177 5.63 0.45 27.28
N PRO A 178 4.43 0.65 27.88
CA PRO A 178 3.16 0.44 27.20
C PRO A 178 2.92 1.42 26.04
N ARG A 179 3.49 2.65 26.09
CA ARG A 179 3.40 3.64 25.00
C ARG A 179 4.21 3.19 23.81
N LEU A 180 5.42 2.67 24.04
CA LEU A 180 6.28 2.11 22.99
C LEU A 180 5.63 0.87 22.34
N ARG A 181 4.94 0.02 23.14
CA ARG A 181 4.14 -1.10 22.61
C ARG A 181 2.99 -0.61 21.73
N THR A 182 2.30 0.44 22.14
CA THR A 182 1.18 1.04 21.38
C THR A 182 1.68 1.60 20.07
N TRP A 183 2.77 2.37 20.09
CA TRP A 183 3.40 2.89 18.88
C TRP A 183 3.85 1.76 17.95
N PHE A 184 4.49 0.72 18.46
CA PHE A 184 4.91 -0.45 17.66
C PHE A 184 3.71 -1.22 17.09
N ALA A 185 2.67 -1.45 17.87
CA ALA A 185 1.46 -2.15 17.45
C ALA A 185 0.71 -1.42 16.31
N ARG A 186 0.83 -0.07 16.22
CA ARG A 186 0.23 0.73 15.15
C ARG A 186 0.67 0.29 13.76
N TYR A 187 1.86 -0.25 13.60
CA TYR A 187 2.35 -0.71 12.30
C TYR A 187 1.53 -1.86 11.69
N ALA A 188 0.69 -2.56 12.47
CA ALA A 188 -0.28 -3.50 11.93
C ALA A 188 -1.33 -2.81 11.04
N THR A 189 -1.68 -1.54 11.31
CA THR A 189 -2.66 -0.79 10.52
C THR A 189 -2.15 -0.43 9.13
N TYR A 190 -0.82 -0.41 8.90
CA TYR A 190 -0.22 -0.24 7.57
C TYR A 190 -0.50 -1.43 6.63
N SER A 191 -0.98 -2.54 7.18
CA SER A 191 -1.52 -3.68 6.42
C SER A 191 -3.01 -3.90 6.66
N GLY A 192 -3.68 -2.93 7.30
CA GLY A 192 -5.10 -2.98 7.59
C GLY A 192 -5.49 -4.05 8.60
N SER A 193 -4.66 -4.34 9.59
CA SER A 193 -4.77 -5.51 10.45
C SER A 193 -4.83 -5.18 11.95
N ASP A 194 -5.42 -6.09 12.72
CA ASP A 194 -5.38 -6.09 14.18
C ASP A 194 -4.01 -6.61 14.66
N PRO A 195 -3.21 -5.85 15.44
CA PRO A 195 -1.89 -6.26 15.90
C PRO A 195 -1.89 -7.56 16.71
N ARG A 196 -3.01 -7.91 17.36
CA ARG A 196 -3.21 -9.16 18.13
C ARG A 196 -3.37 -10.39 17.23
N ARG A 197 -3.57 -10.19 15.92
CA ARG A 197 -3.79 -11.22 14.90
C ARG A 197 -2.79 -11.14 13.75
N ALA A 198 -2.18 -9.97 13.58
CA ALA A 198 -1.15 -9.72 12.57
C ALA A 198 0.14 -10.47 12.91
N PRO A 199 0.82 -11.11 11.97
CA PRO A 199 2.03 -11.87 12.24
C PRO A 199 3.22 -10.98 12.61
N ALA A 200 4.12 -11.47 13.46
CA ALA A 200 5.32 -10.77 13.92
C ALA A 200 6.25 -10.31 12.79
N VAL A 201 6.17 -10.93 11.60
CA VAL A 201 6.94 -10.51 10.41
C VAL A 201 6.66 -9.06 10.02
N LEU A 202 5.50 -8.49 10.38
CA LEU A 202 5.19 -7.08 10.14
C LEU A 202 6.07 -6.11 10.95
N SER A 203 6.87 -6.59 11.90
CA SER A 203 7.94 -5.80 12.54
C SER A 203 8.98 -5.25 11.56
N VAL A 204 9.00 -5.75 10.33
CA VAL A 204 9.81 -5.19 9.24
C VAL A 204 9.33 -3.80 8.81
N THR A 205 8.05 -3.44 9.03
CA THR A 205 7.48 -2.18 8.56
C THR A 205 8.14 -0.95 9.18
N PRO A 206 8.27 -0.82 10.54
CA PRO A 206 9.01 0.29 11.13
C PRO A 206 10.50 0.30 10.74
N TYR A 207 11.09 -0.85 10.52
CA TYR A 207 12.46 -0.93 10.01
C TYR A 207 12.59 -0.32 8.61
N VAL A 208 11.65 -0.63 7.71
CA VAL A 208 11.62 -0.06 6.34
C VAL A 208 11.44 1.45 6.39
N GLU A 209 10.54 1.95 7.24
CA GLU A 209 10.31 3.38 7.42
C GLU A 209 11.58 4.10 7.90
N GLN A 210 12.28 3.55 8.89
CA GLN A 210 13.52 4.16 9.40
C GLN A 210 14.70 4.01 8.43
N ARG A 211 14.81 2.88 7.73
CA ARG A 211 15.93 2.64 6.82
C ARG A 211 15.86 3.48 5.55
N PHE A 212 14.67 3.66 4.99
CA PHE A 212 14.47 4.33 3.69
C PHE A 212 13.90 5.74 3.84
N GLY A 213 13.55 6.14 5.05
CA GLY A 213 12.94 7.43 5.34
C GLY A 213 11.47 7.53 4.91
N GLY A 214 10.85 8.60 5.37
CA GLY A 214 9.58 9.09 4.88
C GLY A 214 9.82 10.25 3.93
N TRP A 215 9.12 10.27 2.80
CA TRP A 215 9.28 11.27 1.74
C TRP A 215 7.93 11.87 1.38
N TYR A 216 7.92 13.15 1.13
CA TYR A 216 6.80 13.89 0.59
C TYR A 216 7.08 14.22 -0.88
N VAL A 217 6.05 14.24 -1.71
CA VAL A 217 6.11 14.67 -3.10
C VAL A 217 5.57 16.09 -3.18
N CYS A 218 6.37 17.06 -3.60
CA CYS A 218 5.91 18.44 -3.78
C CYS A 218 4.74 18.51 -4.77
N GLY A 219 3.67 19.21 -4.37
CA GLY A 219 2.41 19.22 -5.10
C GLY A 219 1.47 18.05 -4.79
N GLY A 220 1.77 17.25 -3.73
CA GLY A 220 0.97 16.12 -3.27
C GLY A 220 1.31 14.77 -3.92
N LEU A 221 0.90 13.68 -3.29
CA LEU A 221 1.20 12.33 -3.76
C LEU A 221 0.48 11.97 -5.06
N ARG A 222 -0.58 12.69 -5.42
CA ARG A 222 -1.23 12.59 -6.73
C ARG A 222 -0.24 12.74 -7.88
N ARG A 223 0.81 13.55 -7.73
CA ARG A 223 1.85 13.76 -8.75
C ARG A 223 2.51 12.45 -9.22
N ILE A 224 2.55 11.41 -8.36
CA ILE A 224 3.04 10.08 -8.75
C ILE A 224 2.13 9.47 -9.83
N ALA A 225 0.82 9.58 -9.67
CA ALA A 225 -0.12 9.06 -10.66
C ALA A 225 -0.06 9.86 -11.97
N ASP A 226 0.10 11.18 -11.87
CA ASP A 226 0.26 12.06 -13.03
C ASP A 226 1.51 11.71 -13.82
N ALA A 227 2.66 11.60 -13.17
CA ALA A 227 3.92 11.22 -13.81
C ALA A 227 3.86 9.82 -14.47
N LEU A 228 3.14 8.87 -13.87
CA LEU A 228 2.92 7.54 -14.47
C LEU A 228 1.99 7.60 -15.68
N PHE A 229 0.96 8.43 -15.63
CA PHE A 229 0.04 8.63 -16.76
C PHE A 229 0.77 9.25 -17.95
N ASP A 230 1.56 10.30 -17.72
CA ASP A 230 2.40 10.95 -18.74
C ASP A 230 3.45 9.98 -19.32
N ARG A 231 4.04 9.13 -18.47
CA ARG A 231 4.96 8.08 -18.92
C ARG A 231 4.24 7.06 -19.81
N CYS A 232 3.03 6.65 -19.47
CA CYS A 232 2.21 5.78 -20.32
C CYS A 232 1.95 6.43 -21.67
N ALA A 233 1.57 7.71 -21.70
CA ALA A 233 1.34 8.45 -22.96
C ALA A 233 2.61 8.51 -23.82
N THR A 234 3.77 8.83 -23.21
CA THR A 234 5.08 8.86 -23.91
C THR A 234 5.44 7.50 -24.52
N LEU A 235 5.05 6.39 -23.89
CA LEU A 235 5.30 5.03 -24.37
C LEU A 235 4.22 4.51 -25.34
N GLY A 236 3.25 5.34 -25.72
CA GLY A 236 2.18 4.98 -26.66
C GLY A 236 1.09 4.08 -26.06
N VAL A 237 0.97 4.02 -24.75
CA VAL A 237 -0.14 3.32 -24.06
C VAL A 237 -1.44 4.09 -24.30
N ARG A 238 -2.48 3.41 -24.76
CA ARG A 238 -3.82 4.00 -24.89
C ARG A 238 -4.58 3.83 -23.58
N VAL A 239 -4.99 4.93 -22.95
CA VAL A 239 -5.78 4.92 -21.71
C VAL A 239 -7.21 5.39 -22.02
N HIS A 240 -8.18 4.54 -21.71
CA HIS A 240 -9.61 4.78 -21.90
C HIS A 240 -10.25 5.02 -20.53
N LEU A 241 -10.50 6.28 -20.19
CA LEU A 241 -11.23 6.68 -18.99
C LEU A 241 -12.75 6.57 -19.22
N GLY A 242 -13.54 6.48 -18.15
CA GLY A 242 -14.98 6.30 -18.22
C GLY A 242 -15.42 4.96 -18.85
N SER A 243 -14.49 4.01 -18.97
CA SER A 243 -14.66 2.76 -19.73
C SER A 243 -14.57 1.54 -18.81
N ALA A 244 -15.71 1.16 -18.23
CA ALA A 244 -15.78 0.06 -17.28
C ALA A 244 -15.62 -1.30 -17.94
N VAL A 245 -14.67 -2.12 -17.48
CA VAL A 245 -14.59 -3.53 -17.86
C VAL A 245 -15.70 -4.31 -17.16
N GLU A 246 -16.61 -4.89 -17.94
CA GLU A 246 -17.76 -5.66 -17.46
C GLU A 246 -17.40 -7.11 -17.17
N ALA A 247 -16.52 -7.70 -17.97
CA ALA A 247 -16.08 -9.09 -17.85
C ALA A 247 -14.72 -9.33 -18.52
N ILE A 248 -14.00 -10.32 -18.04
CA ILE A 248 -12.84 -10.91 -18.73
C ILE A 248 -13.32 -12.16 -19.45
N THR A 249 -13.10 -12.22 -20.76
CA THR A 249 -13.47 -13.37 -21.59
C THR A 249 -12.50 -14.52 -21.35
N VAL A 250 -13.05 -15.71 -21.10
CA VAL A 250 -12.25 -16.92 -20.83
C VAL A 250 -12.74 -18.05 -21.70
N ALA A 251 -11.84 -18.62 -22.51
CA ALA A 251 -12.06 -19.81 -23.29
C ALA A 251 -10.93 -20.81 -23.00
N ASP A 252 -11.26 -22.07 -22.82
CA ASP A 252 -10.32 -23.17 -22.55
C ASP A 252 -9.32 -22.90 -21.41
N GLY A 253 -9.79 -22.20 -20.36
CA GLY A 253 -8.97 -21.83 -19.22
C GLY A 253 -7.99 -20.69 -19.45
N ARG A 254 -8.10 -19.97 -20.59
CA ARG A 254 -7.25 -18.86 -21.00
C ARG A 254 -8.06 -17.57 -21.13
N ALA A 255 -7.51 -16.45 -20.68
CA ALA A 255 -8.05 -15.13 -20.95
C ALA A 255 -7.83 -14.79 -22.45
N GLY A 256 -8.88 -14.30 -23.11
CA GLY A 256 -8.88 -13.90 -24.51
C GLY A 256 -9.14 -12.41 -24.73
N GLY A 257 -9.33 -11.65 -23.65
CA GLY A 257 -9.61 -10.22 -23.69
C GLY A 257 -10.64 -9.79 -22.64
N VAL A 258 -11.25 -8.64 -22.87
CA VAL A 258 -12.24 -8.05 -21.97
C VAL A 258 -13.51 -7.64 -22.73
N ARG A 259 -14.60 -7.39 -22.00
CA ARG A 259 -15.80 -6.76 -22.53
C ARG A 259 -15.96 -5.38 -21.90
N VAL A 260 -16.13 -4.37 -22.77
CA VAL A 260 -16.31 -2.96 -22.41
C VAL A 260 -17.46 -2.41 -23.25
N ASP A 261 -18.44 -1.78 -22.62
CA ASP A 261 -19.64 -1.22 -23.29
C ASP A 261 -20.33 -2.23 -24.22
N GLY A 262 -20.47 -3.48 -23.75
CA GLY A 262 -21.03 -4.59 -24.51
C GLY A 262 -20.16 -5.12 -25.66
N ARG A 263 -19.01 -4.49 -25.95
CA ARG A 263 -18.10 -4.86 -27.05
C ARG A 263 -16.95 -5.73 -26.53
N SER A 264 -16.52 -6.70 -27.35
CA SER A 264 -15.33 -7.51 -27.06
C SER A 264 -14.08 -6.79 -27.51
N VAL A 265 -13.11 -6.63 -26.58
CA VAL A 265 -11.76 -6.14 -26.84
C VAL A 265 -10.80 -7.34 -26.71
N PRO A 266 -10.32 -7.91 -27.81
CA PRO A 266 -9.45 -9.07 -27.77
C PRO A 266 -8.05 -8.70 -27.27
N ALA A 267 -7.45 -9.59 -26.44
CA ALA A 267 -6.09 -9.44 -25.93
C ALA A 267 -5.41 -10.80 -25.79
N ASP A 268 -4.08 -10.82 -25.95
CA ASP A 268 -3.25 -12.01 -25.72
C ASP A 268 -3.03 -12.22 -24.22
N LEU A 269 -2.96 -11.09 -23.47
CA LEU A 269 -2.74 -11.05 -22.02
C LEU A 269 -3.66 -10.00 -21.38
N VAL A 270 -4.11 -10.30 -20.17
CA VAL A 270 -4.88 -9.36 -19.33
C VAL A 270 -4.17 -9.16 -18.00
N VAL A 271 -3.96 -7.91 -17.62
CA VAL A 271 -3.43 -7.50 -16.30
C VAL A 271 -4.53 -6.79 -15.53
N CYS A 272 -4.92 -7.33 -14.40
CA CYS A 272 -6.01 -6.77 -13.59
C CYS A 272 -5.47 -6.02 -12.37
N ASN A 273 -5.75 -4.72 -12.32
CA ASN A 273 -5.46 -3.84 -11.19
C ASN A 273 -6.71 -3.58 -10.30
N ALA A 274 -7.88 -4.05 -10.69
CA ALA A 274 -9.04 -4.03 -9.82
C ALA A 274 -8.80 -4.91 -8.59
N ASP A 275 -9.55 -4.65 -7.50
CA ASP A 275 -9.45 -5.49 -6.30
C ASP A 275 -9.66 -6.97 -6.65
N ALA A 276 -8.85 -7.83 -6.05
CA ALA A 276 -8.88 -9.26 -6.36
C ALA A 276 -10.27 -9.89 -6.10
N SER A 277 -11.05 -9.35 -5.16
CA SER A 277 -12.43 -9.80 -4.92
C SER A 277 -13.33 -9.40 -6.10
N VAL A 278 -13.17 -8.19 -6.65
CA VAL A 278 -13.88 -7.74 -7.84
C VAL A 278 -13.53 -8.63 -9.03
N LEU A 279 -12.24 -8.88 -9.24
CA LEU A 279 -11.80 -9.79 -10.31
C LEU A 279 -12.48 -11.15 -10.21
N TYR A 280 -12.34 -11.81 -9.07
CA TYR A 280 -12.77 -13.20 -8.94
C TYR A 280 -14.28 -13.35 -8.69
N GLU A 281 -14.97 -12.35 -8.20
CA GLU A 281 -16.41 -12.41 -7.92
C GLU A 281 -17.27 -11.85 -9.04
N ARG A 282 -16.79 -10.83 -9.76
CA ARG A 282 -17.58 -10.08 -10.75
C ARG A 282 -17.07 -10.21 -12.17
N LEU A 283 -15.75 -10.06 -12.40
CA LEU A 283 -15.19 -9.97 -13.76
C LEU A 283 -14.93 -11.34 -14.39
N LEU A 284 -14.77 -12.41 -13.61
CA LEU A 284 -14.51 -13.74 -14.12
C LEU A 284 -15.74 -14.65 -14.06
N PRO A 285 -15.92 -15.54 -15.05
CA PRO A 285 -16.95 -16.58 -14.98
C PRO A 285 -16.81 -17.42 -13.71
N ALA A 286 -17.94 -17.78 -13.09
CA ALA A 286 -17.96 -18.46 -11.78
C ALA A 286 -17.13 -19.77 -11.75
N LYS A 287 -17.05 -20.49 -12.87
CA LYS A 287 -16.33 -21.76 -12.97
C LYS A 287 -14.81 -21.56 -13.06
N ALA A 288 -14.34 -20.44 -13.65
CA ALA A 288 -12.93 -20.19 -13.95
C ALA A 288 -12.05 -19.99 -12.71
N ALA A 289 -12.63 -19.54 -11.59
CA ALA A 289 -11.86 -19.12 -10.41
C ALA A 289 -12.43 -19.62 -9.07
N ARG A 290 -13.14 -20.74 -9.06
CA ARG A 290 -13.85 -21.26 -7.88
C ARG A 290 -12.99 -21.32 -6.60
N ARG A 291 -11.75 -21.84 -6.70
CA ARG A 291 -10.84 -21.97 -5.54
C ARG A 291 -10.36 -20.61 -5.04
N ALA A 292 -9.99 -19.69 -5.93
CA ALA A 292 -9.54 -18.33 -5.57
C ALA A 292 -10.69 -17.56 -4.89
N ARG A 293 -11.88 -17.60 -5.47
CA ARG A 293 -13.11 -17.03 -4.89
C ARG A 293 -13.40 -17.58 -3.49
N GLY A 294 -13.34 -18.89 -3.30
CA GLY A 294 -13.56 -19.53 -2.00
C GLY A 294 -12.53 -19.15 -0.94
N ARG A 295 -11.28 -18.90 -1.34
CA ARG A 295 -10.23 -18.39 -0.44
C ARG A 295 -10.50 -16.94 -0.02
N LEU A 296 -10.83 -16.06 -0.96
CA LEU A 296 -11.12 -14.65 -0.68
C LEU A 296 -12.34 -14.45 0.21
N ARG A 297 -13.42 -15.22 0.00
CA ARG A 297 -14.61 -15.15 0.86
C ARG A 297 -14.35 -15.56 2.31
N ARG A 298 -13.31 -16.36 2.57
CA ARG A 298 -12.90 -16.77 3.92
C ARG A 298 -11.85 -15.86 4.52
N ALA A 299 -11.20 -15.01 3.72
CA ALA A 299 -10.21 -14.08 4.21
C ALA A 299 -10.92 -12.90 4.89
N PRO A 300 -10.51 -12.49 6.09
CA PRO A 300 -11.03 -11.28 6.71
C PRO A 300 -10.66 -10.07 5.86
N ARG A 301 -11.58 -9.13 5.69
CA ARG A 301 -11.28 -7.84 5.05
C ARG A 301 -10.37 -7.03 5.93
N SER A 302 -9.51 -6.21 5.33
CA SER A 302 -8.73 -5.20 6.04
C SER A 302 -9.67 -4.16 6.64
N LEU A 303 -9.17 -3.39 7.61
CA LEU A 303 -9.88 -2.18 8.03
C LEU A 303 -10.10 -1.24 6.84
N ALA A 304 -11.08 -0.35 7.02
CA ALA A 304 -11.34 0.81 6.19
C ALA A 304 -10.87 2.09 6.91
N GLY A 305 -11.08 3.24 6.29
CA GLY A 305 -10.81 4.55 6.88
C GLY A 305 -12.04 5.44 6.80
N PHE A 306 -12.26 6.22 7.84
CA PHE A 306 -13.12 7.41 7.79
C PHE A 306 -12.20 8.63 7.78
N VAL A 307 -12.43 9.54 6.86
CA VAL A 307 -11.57 10.70 6.63
C VAL A 307 -12.37 11.98 6.76
N LEU A 308 -11.77 13.00 7.43
CA LEU A 308 -12.20 14.39 7.30
C LEU A 308 -11.15 15.14 6.50
N LEU A 309 -11.61 15.96 5.57
CA LEU A 309 -10.81 16.93 4.83
C LEU A 309 -11.20 18.31 5.35
N LEU A 310 -10.24 18.98 5.99
CA LEU A 310 -10.48 20.27 6.64
C LEU A 310 -9.60 21.34 6.01
N GLY A 311 -10.22 22.39 5.48
CA GLY A 311 -9.53 23.64 5.17
C GLY A 311 -9.61 24.55 6.39
N LEU A 312 -8.49 24.99 6.92
CA LEU A 312 -8.41 25.77 8.16
C LEU A 312 -7.87 27.18 7.88
N GLU A 313 -8.44 28.16 8.59
CA GLU A 313 -7.85 29.49 8.74
C GLU A 313 -6.65 29.41 9.69
N GLY A 314 -5.54 30.05 9.34
CA GLY A 314 -4.29 30.01 10.08
C GLY A 314 -3.60 28.64 10.01
N ARG A 315 -2.53 28.49 10.79
CA ARG A 315 -1.71 27.27 10.81
C ARG A 315 -1.58 26.73 12.22
N VAL A 316 -1.59 25.40 12.37
CA VAL A 316 -1.30 24.71 13.64
C VAL A 316 0.17 24.31 13.65
N PRO A 317 0.99 24.87 14.56
CA PRO A 317 2.41 24.52 14.65
C PRO A 317 2.63 23.02 14.86
N GLY A 318 3.66 22.49 14.23
CA GLY A 318 4.08 21.09 14.39
C GLY A 318 4.38 20.41 13.05
N PRO A 319 4.86 19.16 13.08
CA PRO A 319 5.21 18.41 11.89
C PRO A 319 3.97 18.06 11.05
N ALA A 320 4.20 17.76 9.77
CA ALA A 320 3.14 17.43 8.82
C ALA A 320 2.33 16.19 9.24
N HIS A 321 2.95 15.23 9.89
CA HIS A 321 2.30 13.99 10.35
C HIS A 321 2.15 13.98 11.87
N ARG A 322 0.93 13.82 12.35
CA ARG A 322 0.60 13.85 13.78
C ARG A 322 -0.36 12.71 14.11
N VAL A 323 -0.15 12.05 15.25
CA VAL A 323 -1.01 10.95 15.73
C VAL A 323 -1.38 11.20 17.18
N TRP A 324 -2.66 11.08 17.47
CA TRP A 324 -3.19 11.07 18.84
C TRP A 324 -3.72 9.68 19.15
N PHE A 325 -3.12 9.01 20.15
CA PHE A 325 -3.54 7.69 20.58
C PHE A 325 -4.73 7.75 21.55
N PRO A 326 -5.64 6.75 21.50
CA PRO A 326 -6.71 6.59 22.47
C PRO A 326 -6.18 6.14 23.83
N ARG A 327 -7.07 6.14 24.84
CA ARG A 327 -6.77 5.57 26.17
C ARG A 327 -6.60 4.05 26.11
N ASP A 328 -7.47 3.38 25.37
CA ASP A 328 -7.42 1.93 25.12
C ASP A 328 -7.29 1.64 23.64
N TYR A 329 -6.05 1.46 23.20
CA TYR A 329 -5.76 1.15 21.79
C TYR A 329 -6.33 -0.19 21.33
N ARG A 330 -6.59 -1.12 22.25
CA ARG A 330 -7.14 -2.44 21.91
C ARG A 330 -8.64 -2.37 21.59
N ALA A 331 -9.36 -1.50 22.28
CA ALA A 331 -10.79 -1.26 22.07
C ALA A 331 -11.09 -0.78 20.63
N GLU A 332 -10.16 -0.09 19.98
CA GLU A 332 -10.27 0.30 18.57
C GLU A 332 -10.45 -0.92 17.67
N PHE A 333 -9.62 -1.94 17.83
CA PHE A 333 -9.71 -3.17 17.03
C PHE A 333 -10.90 -4.05 17.39
N ASP A 334 -11.39 -3.98 18.64
CA ASP A 334 -12.64 -4.64 19.04
C ASP A 334 -13.85 -3.97 18.37
N ALA A 335 -13.81 -2.65 18.19
CA ALA A 335 -14.85 -1.93 17.45
C ALA A 335 -14.82 -2.26 15.95
N ILE A 336 -13.63 -2.43 15.35
CA ILE A 336 -13.47 -2.67 13.91
C ILE A 336 -13.72 -4.14 13.54
N PHE A 337 -13.06 -5.08 14.24
CA PHE A 337 -13.01 -6.51 13.88
C PHE A 337 -13.84 -7.41 14.80
N GLY A 338 -14.53 -6.83 15.77
CA GLY A 338 -15.37 -7.57 16.71
C GLY A 338 -16.62 -8.16 16.07
N ARG A 339 -17.39 -8.90 16.85
CA ARG A 339 -18.64 -9.56 16.38
C ARG A 339 -19.74 -8.56 15.98
N ARG A 340 -19.70 -7.35 16.50
CA ARG A 340 -20.59 -6.22 16.16
C ARG A 340 -19.74 -5.01 15.82
N PRO A 341 -19.31 -4.91 14.57
CA PRO A 341 -18.54 -3.75 14.13
C PRO A 341 -19.31 -2.45 14.33
N ARG A 342 -18.61 -1.41 14.76
CA ARG A 342 -19.19 -0.07 14.97
C ARG A 342 -18.14 1.02 14.74
N PRO A 343 -18.52 2.24 14.43
CA PRO A 343 -17.61 3.37 14.46
C PRO A 343 -16.84 3.41 15.78
N VAL A 344 -15.55 3.69 15.71
CA VAL A 344 -14.65 3.62 16.88
C VAL A 344 -14.97 4.75 17.86
N PRO A 345 -15.34 4.45 19.14
CA PRO A 345 -15.75 5.49 20.09
C PRO A 345 -14.60 6.38 20.59
N ASP A 346 -13.39 5.82 20.69
CA ASP A 346 -12.17 6.55 21.08
C ASP A 346 -11.07 6.20 20.06
N PRO A 347 -11.07 6.84 18.87
CA PRO A 347 -10.20 6.43 17.78
C PRO A 347 -8.76 6.94 17.93
N THR A 348 -7.80 6.21 17.37
CA THR A 348 -6.53 6.80 16.96
C THR A 348 -6.81 7.82 15.87
N ILE A 349 -6.38 9.06 16.05
CA ILE A 349 -6.55 10.13 15.06
C ILE A 349 -5.20 10.40 14.43
N TYR A 350 -5.13 10.26 13.12
CA TYR A 350 -3.97 10.64 12.33
C TYR A 350 -4.30 11.89 11.52
N VAL A 351 -3.41 12.87 11.55
CA VAL A 351 -3.49 14.10 10.75
C VAL A 351 -2.28 14.20 9.85
N HIS A 352 -2.53 14.47 8.58
CA HIS A 352 -1.54 14.92 7.62
C HIS A 352 -1.86 16.36 7.21
N ALA A 353 -0.93 17.26 7.48
CA ALA A 353 -1.03 18.69 7.20
C ALA A 353 0.25 19.14 6.50
N PRO A 354 0.38 18.94 5.18
CA PRO A 354 1.57 19.31 4.45
C PRO A 354 1.71 20.83 4.35
N ASP A 355 2.93 21.32 4.54
CA ASP A 355 3.24 22.72 4.27
C ASP A 355 3.58 22.91 2.78
N ASP A 356 2.57 22.78 1.94
CA ASP A 356 2.70 22.89 0.50
C ASP A 356 1.79 24.01 -0.04
N PRO A 357 2.37 25.11 -0.55
CA PRO A 357 1.59 26.21 -1.12
C PRO A 357 0.71 25.81 -2.30
N ALA A 358 1.08 24.76 -3.04
CA ALA A 358 0.29 24.29 -4.18
C ALA A 358 -1.05 23.63 -3.77
N LEU A 359 -1.21 23.28 -2.49
CA LEU A 359 -2.38 22.57 -1.98
C LEU A 359 -3.35 23.45 -1.20
N ARG A 360 -3.10 24.76 -1.09
CA ARG A 360 -3.91 25.70 -0.29
C ARG A 360 -4.21 26.99 -1.06
N PRO A 361 -5.33 27.69 -0.77
CA PRO A 361 -5.71 28.88 -1.51
C PRO A 361 -4.77 30.07 -1.27
N HIS A 362 -4.19 30.20 -0.05
CA HIS A 362 -3.24 31.26 0.31
C HIS A 362 -2.42 30.89 1.57
N ASP A 363 -1.33 31.62 1.84
CA ASP A 363 -0.38 31.31 2.91
C ASP A 363 -0.95 31.33 4.36
N GLY A 364 -2.06 32.04 4.57
CA GLY A 364 -2.74 32.08 5.87
C GLY A 364 -3.61 30.86 6.16
N THR A 365 -3.58 29.81 5.34
CA THR A 365 -4.45 28.63 5.47
C THR A 365 -3.66 27.32 5.55
N GLU A 366 -4.30 26.27 6.04
CA GLU A 366 -3.74 24.91 6.16
C GLU A 366 -4.78 23.86 5.79
N GLY A 367 -4.41 22.92 4.92
CA GLY A 367 -5.24 21.76 4.58
C GLY A 367 -4.92 20.56 5.47
N TRP A 368 -5.92 19.96 6.10
CA TRP A 368 -5.77 18.75 6.93
C TRP A 368 -6.49 17.56 6.33
N PHE A 369 -5.76 16.48 6.15
CA PHE A 369 -6.30 15.15 5.96
C PHE A 369 -6.31 14.44 7.31
N VAL A 370 -7.50 14.24 7.90
CA VAL A 370 -7.70 13.58 9.19
C VAL A 370 -8.23 12.19 8.97
N LEU A 371 -7.48 11.16 9.37
CA LEU A 371 -7.86 9.76 9.19
C LEU A 371 -8.07 9.07 10.54
N VAL A 372 -9.17 8.34 10.66
CA VAL A 372 -9.39 7.35 11.71
C VAL A 372 -9.67 5.98 11.12
N ASN A 373 -9.17 4.93 11.77
CA ASN A 373 -9.47 3.56 11.36
C ASN A 373 -10.96 3.26 11.56
N ALA A 374 -11.56 2.58 10.60
CA ALA A 374 -12.99 2.32 10.59
C ALA A 374 -13.31 0.86 10.18
N PRO A 375 -14.43 0.30 10.63
CA PRO A 375 -14.95 -0.93 10.06
C PRO A 375 -15.37 -0.71 8.61
N VAL A 376 -15.34 -1.77 7.82
CA VAL A 376 -15.81 -1.74 6.44
C VAL A 376 -17.30 -1.38 6.36
N HIS A 377 -17.71 -0.78 5.25
CA HIS A 377 -19.12 -0.60 4.91
C HIS A 377 -19.77 -1.96 4.64
N ASP A 378 -20.73 -2.33 5.47
CA ASP A 378 -21.48 -3.57 5.38
C ASP A 378 -22.89 -3.36 5.94
N PRO A 379 -23.82 -2.83 5.14
CA PRO A 379 -25.18 -2.54 5.60
C PRO A 379 -25.98 -3.80 5.99
N ALA A 380 -25.54 -4.99 5.58
CA ALA A 380 -26.24 -6.23 5.89
C ALA A 380 -25.87 -6.83 7.24
N ALA A 381 -24.60 -6.70 7.69
CA ALA A 381 -24.09 -7.37 8.89
C ALA A 381 -23.16 -6.52 9.76
N GLY A 382 -22.92 -5.27 9.40
CA GLY A 382 -21.98 -4.38 10.07
C GLY A 382 -22.45 -2.93 10.12
N VAL A 383 -21.60 -2.01 9.67
CA VAL A 383 -21.90 -0.57 9.67
C VAL A 383 -22.37 -0.14 8.29
N ASP A 384 -23.56 0.45 8.26
CA ASP A 384 -24.06 1.18 7.09
C ASP A 384 -23.55 2.63 7.13
N TRP A 385 -22.44 2.89 6.43
CA TRP A 385 -21.87 4.23 6.37
C TRP A 385 -22.67 5.20 5.49
N ASP A 386 -23.66 4.71 4.73
CA ASP A 386 -24.62 5.55 3.99
C ASP A 386 -25.87 5.88 4.82
N ALA A 387 -25.95 5.42 6.08
CA ALA A 387 -27.04 5.75 6.98
C ALA A 387 -27.11 7.26 7.21
N PRO A 388 -28.30 7.91 7.08
CA PRO A 388 -28.44 9.35 7.15
C PRO A 388 -27.83 9.98 8.41
N GLY A 389 -26.98 10.98 8.23
CA GLY A 389 -26.33 11.73 9.30
C GLY A 389 -25.26 10.98 10.08
N LEU A 390 -24.92 9.74 9.73
CA LEU A 390 -23.87 8.99 10.44
C LEU A 390 -22.50 9.62 10.21
N ALA A 391 -22.17 9.98 8.98
CA ALA A 391 -20.88 10.55 8.64
C ALA A 391 -20.66 11.91 9.34
N GLU A 392 -21.66 12.77 9.33
CA GLU A 392 -21.63 14.08 9.99
C GLU A 392 -21.42 13.92 11.49
N ARG A 393 -22.28 13.12 12.16
CA ARG A 393 -22.17 12.89 13.62
C ARG A 393 -20.83 12.26 14.01
N TYR A 394 -20.31 11.34 13.19
CA TYR A 394 -19.03 10.73 13.47
C TYR A 394 -17.88 11.70 13.24
N GLY A 395 -17.98 12.56 12.24
CA GLY A 395 -17.04 13.65 12.01
C GLY A 395 -17.02 14.63 13.19
N ASP A 396 -18.19 15.03 13.73
CA ASP A 396 -18.28 15.86 14.93
C ASP A 396 -17.63 15.19 16.15
N HIS A 397 -17.86 13.87 16.29
CA HIS A 397 -17.24 13.08 17.34
C HIS A 397 -15.70 13.05 17.24
N VAL A 398 -15.15 12.90 16.02
CA VAL A 398 -13.69 12.93 15.80
C VAL A 398 -13.10 14.30 16.15
N LEU A 399 -13.75 15.40 15.75
CA LEU A 399 -13.32 16.75 16.07
C LEU A 399 -13.38 17.02 17.58
N ALA A 400 -14.49 16.66 18.23
CA ALA A 400 -14.62 16.78 19.68
C ALA A 400 -13.56 15.95 20.45
N THR A 401 -13.25 14.76 19.95
CA THR A 401 -12.19 13.91 20.51
C THR A 401 -10.81 14.57 20.36
N LEU A 402 -10.54 15.18 19.20
CA LEU A 402 -9.29 15.90 18.96
C LEU A 402 -9.16 17.12 19.87
N ALA A 403 -10.24 17.89 20.04
CA ALA A 403 -10.29 19.03 20.97
C ALA A 403 -10.04 18.60 22.42
N GLN A 404 -10.66 17.50 22.89
CA GLN A 404 -10.42 16.92 24.22
C GLN A 404 -8.96 16.48 24.40
N ARG A 405 -8.25 16.13 23.33
CA ARG A 405 -6.82 15.78 23.33
C ARG A 405 -5.91 16.99 23.11
N GLY A 406 -6.44 18.21 23.30
CA GLY A 406 -5.70 19.47 23.33
C GLY A 406 -5.46 20.11 21.95
N THR A 407 -6.21 19.71 20.93
CA THR A 407 -6.12 20.34 19.61
C THR A 407 -7.51 20.65 19.09
N ASP A 408 -8.01 21.84 19.44
CA ASP A 408 -9.28 22.34 18.95
C ASP A 408 -9.05 23.25 17.73
N VAL A 409 -9.71 22.91 16.64
CA VAL A 409 -9.67 23.67 15.38
C VAL A 409 -11.07 24.09 14.91
N SER A 410 -12.09 23.90 15.75
CA SER A 410 -13.50 24.04 15.37
C SER A 410 -13.83 25.43 14.81
N ASP A 411 -13.34 26.48 15.48
CA ASP A 411 -13.59 27.88 15.07
C ASP A 411 -12.77 28.33 13.85
N ARG A 412 -11.91 27.46 13.33
CA ARG A 412 -10.99 27.74 12.22
C ARG A 412 -11.37 27.04 10.94
N ILE A 413 -12.41 26.22 10.95
CA ILE A 413 -12.81 25.40 9.80
C ILE A 413 -13.49 26.28 8.75
N LEU A 414 -12.83 26.43 7.59
CA LEU A 414 -13.37 27.09 6.40
C LEU A 414 -14.07 26.11 5.48
N VAL A 415 -13.52 24.90 5.39
CA VAL A 415 -14.02 23.82 4.53
C VAL A 415 -14.02 22.52 5.34
N ARG A 416 -15.10 21.75 5.21
CA ARG A 416 -15.23 20.43 5.82
C ARG A 416 -15.90 19.47 4.85
N GLU A 417 -15.17 18.45 4.46
CA GLU A 417 -15.66 17.31 3.71
C GLU A 417 -15.37 16.01 4.46
N HIS A 418 -16.07 14.95 4.14
CA HIS A 418 -15.80 13.63 4.67
C HIS A 418 -15.76 12.57 3.58
N LEU A 419 -14.94 11.56 3.78
CA LEU A 419 -14.91 10.36 2.95
C LEU A 419 -15.11 9.15 3.85
N THR A 420 -16.22 8.46 3.64
CA THR A 420 -16.59 7.26 4.40
C THR A 420 -16.01 6.00 3.77
N PRO A 421 -16.01 4.86 4.48
CA PRO A 421 -15.76 3.56 3.86
C PRO A 421 -16.65 3.25 2.65
N ALA A 422 -17.90 3.74 2.64
CA ALA A 422 -18.80 3.60 1.49
C ALA A 422 -18.31 4.40 0.27
N ASP A 423 -17.81 5.63 0.50
CA ASP A 423 -17.23 6.46 -0.56
C ASP A 423 -15.98 5.82 -1.17
N LEU A 424 -15.10 5.27 -0.33
CA LEU A 424 -13.92 4.55 -0.81
C LEU A 424 -14.33 3.30 -1.60
N ALA A 425 -15.39 2.59 -1.18
CA ALA A 425 -15.92 1.46 -1.93
C ALA A 425 -16.39 1.87 -3.34
N ARG A 426 -17.06 3.00 -3.46
CA ARG A 426 -17.54 3.55 -4.75
C ARG A 426 -16.37 4.03 -5.62
N ARG A 427 -15.50 4.89 -5.07
CA ARG A 427 -14.42 5.56 -5.83
C ARG A 427 -13.34 4.59 -6.32
N ALA A 428 -12.97 3.60 -5.52
CA ALA A 428 -11.87 2.69 -5.83
C ALA A 428 -12.32 1.25 -6.13
N ALA A 429 -13.63 1.01 -6.28
CA ALA A 429 -14.20 -0.34 -6.40
C ALA A 429 -13.63 -1.32 -5.33
N ALA A 430 -13.38 -0.80 -4.11
CA ALA A 430 -12.83 -1.57 -3.00
C ALA A 430 -13.97 -2.15 -2.16
N PRO A 431 -14.19 -3.47 -2.13
CA PRO A 431 -15.34 -4.05 -1.42
C PRO A 431 -15.41 -3.63 0.04
N GLY A 432 -16.50 -2.93 0.41
CA GLY A 432 -16.71 -2.37 1.74
C GLY A 432 -15.74 -1.24 2.12
N GLY A 433 -15.01 -0.67 1.19
CA GLY A 433 -13.99 0.35 1.45
C GLY A 433 -12.73 -0.18 2.11
N ALA A 434 -12.47 -1.49 2.05
CA ALA A 434 -11.25 -2.09 2.58
C ALA A 434 -10.01 -1.49 1.89
N ILE A 435 -9.10 -0.87 2.69
CA ILE A 435 -7.96 -0.14 2.14
C ILE A 435 -6.96 -1.09 1.46
N TYR A 436 -6.73 -2.26 2.07
CA TYR A 436 -5.68 -3.21 1.66
C TYR A 436 -6.22 -4.55 1.15
N GLY A 437 -7.52 -4.63 0.82
CA GLY A 437 -8.19 -5.87 0.46
C GLY A 437 -8.35 -6.80 1.67
N SER A 438 -7.57 -7.89 1.76
CA SER A 438 -7.60 -8.81 2.90
C SER A 438 -6.67 -8.36 4.03
N ALA A 439 -7.12 -8.46 5.29
CA ALA A 439 -6.29 -8.28 6.47
C ALA A 439 -5.21 -9.37 6.57
N GLN A 440 -4.06 -9.02 7.09
CA GLN A 440 -2.98 -9.98 7.36
C GLN A 440 -3.13 -10.59 8.76
N HIS A 441 -4.15 -11.42 8.94
CA HIS A 441 -4.38 -12.13 10.19
C HIS A 441 -3.88 -13.58 10.10
N GLY A 442 -2.99 -13.95 11.04
CA GLY A 442 -2.38 -15.27 11.16
C GLY A 442 -1.06 -15.43 10.41
N ALA A 443 -0.27 -16.41 10.82
CA ALA A 443 1.11 -16.64 10.38
C ALA A 443 1.31 -16.77 8.86
N LEU A 444 0.30 -17.30 8.16
CA LEU A 444 0.36 -17.54 6.71
C LEU A 444 -0.41 -16.49 5.90
N ALA A 445 -0.85 -15.39 6.51
CA ALA A 445 -1.72 -14.41 5.85
C ALA A 445 -1.07 -13.80 4.62
N THR A 446 0.21 -13.43 4.71
CA THR A 446 0.98 -12.89 3.58
C THR A 446 1.03 -13.85 2.38
N LEU A 447 1.13 -15.17 2.64
CA LEU A 447 1.18 -16.21 1.60
C LEU A 447 -0.20 -16.57 1.03
N ARG A 448 -1.26 -16.20 1.75
CA ARG A 448 -2.65 -16.41 1.30
C ARG A 448 -3.17 -15.27 0.44
N ARG A 449 -2.44 -14.16 0.36
CA ARG A 449 -2.76 -13.08 -0.57
C ARG A 449 -2.83 -13.62 -2.01
N PRO A 450 -3.74 -13.13 -2.86
CA PRO A 450 -3.76 -13.50 -4.27
C PRO A 450 -2.39 -13.29 -4.92
N ALA A 451 -1.92 -14.32 -5.62
CA ALA A 451 -0.66 -14.25 -6.35
C ALA A 451 -0.81 -13.37 -7.61
N ASN A 452 0.31 -12.86 -8.10
CA ASN A 452 0.36 -12.06 -9.34
C ASN A 452 -0.03 -12.86 -10.59
N ARG A 453 0.11 -14.18 -10.58
CA ARG A 453 -0.37 -15.06 -11.66
C ARG A 453 -1.70 -15.69 -11.27
N SER A 454 -2.74 -15.45 -12.07
CA SER A 454 -4.05 -16.09 -11.90
C SER A 454 -4.02 -17.58 -12.25
N PRO A 455 -4.94 -18.41 -11.71
CA PRO A 455 -5.20 -19.75 -12.25
C PRO A 455 -5.68 -19.77 -13.71
N VAL A 456 -6.20 -18.65 -14.22
CA VAL A 456 -6.57 -18.48 -15.63
C VAL A 456 -5.32 -18.10 -16.41
N HIS A 457 -4.96 -18.87 -17.43
CA HIS A 457 -3.79 -18.60 -18.26
C HIS A 457 -3.90 -17.23 -18.95
N GLY A 458 -2.80 -16.50 -19.06
CA GLY A 458 -2.77 -15.17 -19.69
C GLY A 458 -3.40 -14.05 -18.84
N LEU A 459 -3.81 -14.34 -17.59
CA LEU A 459 -4.35 -13.36 -16.65
C LEU A 459 -3.40 -13.16 -15.47
N TYR A 460 -3.07 -11.89 -15.21
CA TYR A 460 -2.20 -11.47 -14.12
C TYR A 460 -2.89 -10.45 -13.23
N LEU A 461 -2.43 -10.31 -11.98
CA LEU A 461 -2.94 -9.36 -11.00
C LEU A 461 -1.84 -8.44 -10.52
N VAL A 462 -2.16 -7.15 -10.41
CA VAL A 462 -1.30 -6.13 -9.79
C VAL A 462 -2.08 -5.32 -8.76
N GLY A 463 -1.39 -4.68 -7.85
CA GLY A 463 -2.00 -3.74 -6.91
C GLY A 463 -2.11 -4.22 -5.47
N GLY A 464 -2.76 -3.41 -4.63
CA GLY A 464 -2.71 -3.52 -3.18
C GLY A 464 -3.47 -4.71 -2.57
N SER A 465 -4.40 -5.34 -3.29
CA SER A 465 -5.12 -6.54 -2.83
C SER A 465 -4.44 -7.86 -3.24
N THR A 466 -3.33 -7.77 -3.98
CA THR A 466 -2.51 -8.90 -4.42
C THR A 466 -1.11 -8.85 -3.81
N HIS A 467 -0.27 -9.84 -4.11
CA HIS A 467 1.13 -9.89 -3.68
C HIS A 467 1.96 -8.74 -4.32
N PRO A 468 2.88 -8.09 -3.57
CA PRO A 468 3.26 -8.33 -2.17
C PRO A 468 2.33 -7.66 -1.15
N GLY A 469 1.48 -6.72 -1.52
CA GLY A 469 0.54 -6.05 -0.62
C GLY A 469 0.22 -4.61 -1.01
N GLY A 470 -0.44 -3.88 -0.10
CA GLY A 470 -0.78 -2.47 -0.26
C GLY A 470 0.32 -1.54 0.26
N GLY A 471 0.30 -0.30 -0.21
CA GLY A 471 1.30 0.74 -0.03
C GLY A 471 2.00 1.06 -1.35
N LEU A 472 2.35 2.32 -1.57
CA LEU A 472 2.92 2.79 -2.84
C LEU A 472 4.10 1.94 -3.33
N PRO A 473 5.16 1.69 -2.54
CA PRO A 473 6.28 0.87 -3.01
C PRO A 473 5.85 -0.55 -3.37
N LEU A 474 4.97 -1.16 -2.58
CA LEU A 474 4.57 -2.54 -2.78
C LEU A 474 3.71 -2.73 -4.03
N VAL A 475 2.86 -1.75 -4.38
CA VAL A 475 2.07 -1.83 -5.61
C VAL A 475 2.92 -1.61 -6.86
N LEU A 476 3.99 -0.81 -6.76
CA LEU A 476 4.97 -0.66 -7.83
C LEU A 476 5.82 -1.94 -8.03
N ILE A 477 6.22 -2.58 -6.93
CA ILE A 477 6.88 -3.90 -6.97
C ILE A 477 5.94 -4.97 -7.53
N SER A 478 4.64 -4.92 -7.23
CA SER A 478 3.64 -5.81 -7.83
C SER A 478 3.61 -5.70 -9.35
N ALA A 479 3.71 -4.47 -9.87
CA ALA A 479 3.79 -4.20 -11.32
C ALA A 479 5.11 -4.73 -11.93
N GLN A 480 6.24 -4.55 -11.24
CA GLN A 480 7.53 -5.11 -11.63
C GLN A 480 7.48 -6.63 -11.75
N ILE A 481 6.97 -7.31 -10.72
CA ILE A 481 6.82 -8.79 -10.73
C ILE A 481 6.01 -9.26 -11.94
N VAL A 482 4.92 -8.56 -12.27
CA VAL A 482 4.09 -8.95 -13.43
C VAL A 482 4.81 -8.69 -14.74
N ALA A 483 5.52 -7.59 -14.88
CA ALA A 483 6.32 -7.31 -16.08
C ALA A 483 7.42 -8.37 -16.27
N GLU A 484 8.10 -8.79 -15.21
CA GLU A 484 9.09 -9.87 -15.25
C GLU A 484 8.47 -11.25 -15.58
N LEU A 485 7.27 -11.54 -15.06
CA LEU A 485 6.54 -12.79 -15.35
C LEU A 485 6.09 -12.90 -16.82
N ILE A 486 5.80 -11.77 -17.46
CA ILE A 486 5.40 -11.67 -18.86
C ILE A 486 6.65 -11.65 -19.76
N GLY A 487 7.67 -10.88 -19.37
CA GLY A 487 8.93 -10.71 -20.09
C GLY A 487 8.80 -9.81 -21.34
N PRO A 488 9.88 -9.64 -22.12
CA PRO A 488 9.88 -8.79 -23.31
C PRO A 488 9.02 -9.37 -24.43
N ALA A 489 8.51 -8.49 -25.29
CA ALA A 489 7.81 -8.87 -26.49
C ALA A 489 8.73 -9.70 -27.40
N ARG A 490 8.28 -10.90 -27.76
CA ARG A 490 9.01 -11.73 -28.73
C ARG A 490 8.89 -11.08 -30.11
N THR A 491 9.98 -10.61 -30.66
CA THR A 491 10.06 -10.35 -32.11
C THR A 491 9.77 -11.67 -32.80
N LEU A 492 8.76 -11.72 -33.67
CA LEU A 492 8.58 -12.83 -34.61
C LEU A 492 9.84 -12.84 -35.47
N GLY A 493 10.82 -13.64 -35.05
CA GLY A 493 12.06 -13.82 -35.77
C GLY A 493 11.78 -14.45 -37.12
N ALA A 494 12.58 -14.08 -38.09
CA ALA A 494 12.67 -14.69 -39.40
C ALA A 494 12.69 -16.24 -39.34
N PRO A 495 12.22 -16.96 -40.37
CA PRO A 495 12.03 -18.40 -40.32
C PRO A 495 13.34 -19.13 -40.02
N ASN A 496 13.25 -20.11 -39.15
CA ASN A 496 14.33 -21.00 -38.73
C ASN A 496 15.22 -21.45 -39.90
N GLY A 497 16.39 -20.85 -40.02
CA GLY A 497 17.51 -21.43 -40.72
C GLY A 497 18.19 -22.47 -39.81
N ARG A 498 18.05 -23.71 -40.20
CA ARG A 498 18.88 -24.91 -39.91
C ARG A 498 19.60 -24.96 -38.54
N SER A 499 19.21 -25.95 -37.77
CA SER A 499 19.90 -26.51 -36.62
C SER A 499 21.41 -26.67 -36.84
N ARG A 500 22.21 -25.99 -36.05
CA ARG A 500 23.64 -26.25 -35.88
C ARG A 500 23.80 -27.38 -34.83
N PRO A 501 24.69 -28.34 -35.03
CA PRO A 501 24.93 -29.40 -34.04
C PRO A 501 25.49 -28.80 -32.73
N PRO A 502 25.31 -29.47 -31.57
CA PRO A 502 25.71 -28.96 -30.29
C PRO A 502 27.22 -28.76 -30.22
N ALA A 503 27.64 -27.57 -29.84
CA ALA A 503 29.04 -27.27 -29.51
C ALA A 503 29.42 -27.96 -28.20
N GLU A 504 30.63 -28.51 -28.16
CA GLU A 504 31.25 -29.13 -26.97
C GLU A 504 31.15 -28.24 -25.75
N ALA A 505 30.88 -28.86 -24.59
CA ALA A 505 30.77 -28.20 -23.31
C ALA A 505 32.09 -27.50 -22.94
N PRO A 506 32.07 -26.24 -22.53
CA PRO A 506 33.27 -25.58 -22.03
C PRO A 506 33.71 -26.14 -20.65
N PRO A 507 34.99 -26.08 -20.32
CA PRO A 507 35.53 -26.59 -19.06
C PRO A 507 34.93 -25.85 -17.87
N PRO A 508 34.90 -26.48 -16.67
CA PRO A 508 34.27 -25.90 -15.48
C PRO A 508 34.95 -24.58 -15.07
N ARG A 509 34.16 -23.53 -14.91
CA ARG A 509 34.63 -22.23 -14.44
C ARG A 509 35.10 -22.32 -12.97
N PRO A 510 36.17 -21.61 -12.60
CA PRO A 510 36.61 -21.52 -11.20
C PRO A 510 35.50 -20.83 -10.37
N ARG A 511 35.33 -21.27 -9.11
CA ARG A 511 34.35 -20.73 -8.18
C ARG A 511 34.55 -19.21 -8.04
N PRO A 512 33.51 -18.39 -8.16
CA PRO A 512 33.65 -16.97 -7.97
C PRO A 512 33.99 -16.68 -6.49
N SER A 513 35.06 -15.92 -6.29
CA SER A 513 35.32 -15.21 -5.04
C SER A 513 34.11 -14.33 -4.73
N ARG A 514 33.71 -14.27 -3.46
CA ARG A 514 32.62 -13.42 -2.99
C ARG A 514 32.83 -11.98 -3.47
N ALA A 515 32.08 -11.57 -4.49
CA ALA A 515 31.95 -10.17 -4.83
C ALA A 515 31.19 -9.45 -3.70
N PRO A 516 31.56 -8.21 -3.35
CA PRO A 516 30.82 -7.41 -2.38
C PRO A 516 29.41 -7.19 -2.92
N ARG A 517 28.42 -7.42 -2.06
CA ARG A 517 27.02 -7.13 -2.32
C ARG A 517 26.90 -5.63 -2.59
N THR A 518 26.40 -5.24 -3.73
CA THR A 518 25.96 -3.88 -3.99
C THR A 518 24.78 -3.58 -3.07
N PRO A 519 24.92 -2.63 -2.14
CA PRO A 519 23.78 -2.14 -1.36
C PRO A 519 22.79 -1.44 -2.30
N TRP A 520 21.53 -1.39 -1.91
CA TRP A 520 20.60 -0.42 -2.44
C TRP A 520 21.27 0.96 -2.47
N PRO A 521 21.06 1.79 -3.53
CA PRO A 521 21.59 3.14 -3.51
C PRO A 521 21.09 3.85 -2.25
N THR A 522 22.00 4.15 -1.36
CA THR A 522 21.75 5.09 -0.27
C THR A 522 21.62 6.48 -0.90
N PRO A 523 20.69 7.33 -0.46
CA PRO A 523 20.66 8.71 -0.89
C PRO A 523 22.01 9.34 -0.57
N ASN A 524 22.63 9.98 -1.57
CA ASN A 524 23.78 10.84 -1.35
C ASN A 524 23.39 11.94 -0.36
N ARG A 525 24.29 12.21 0.58
CA ARG A 525 24.19 13.32 1.54
C ARG A 525 24.10 14.65 0.82
#